data_69dc1019c01bdc2f3a7d31daa7ccfbc7
#
_entry.id   69dc1019c01bdc2f3a7d31daa7ccfbc7
#
_cell.length_a   1.000
_cell.length_b   1.000
_cell.length_c   1.000
_cell.angle_alpha   90.00
_cell.angle_beta   90.00
_cell.angle_gamma   90.00
#
_symmetry.space_group_name_H-M   'P 1'
#
loop_
_entity.id
_entity.type
_entity.pdbx_description
1 polymer ?
#
loop_
_entity_poly.entity_id
_entity_poly.type
_entity_poly.pdbx_seq_one_letter_code
_entity_poly.pdbx_strand_id
1 'polypeptide(L)'
;PNGNRVIYLPPGEYEVSNTLRWPIGAEEGESQKRTILQGAGVLHSVIRVPDGTSAFSGREPKAVIWTGAMPANRLRNAVRDLKIAVGAENPAAVGLQFNASNQGCVRNVVIEAEADSGVTGLDLGYTDEIGSLFVQNLAVKGFEYGISTKWPLNSITFENVVLRDQRRLGWWNYHQMVFLRGLVSYNWVPAIYNERDSWGAMTVMDSQIIGLEPNNADPGIANQRQMYYRNVEVAGYNRAIENSDRNRSQGNWIGAAHLIEDTSHRNVVSQFRHLDESTFAAAGEVRHLPVKETPIVPWGDPNLEWANILDFGADATGETNSSGALQRAIDSGAHTVYLPGGARFRFDGEVQIRGPVRRIIGLEGSCHSESGATWRLVDGQHPEGLEDAPEVVIERLENWKALRGGELELVVQSESARTLVVSSAIGFRVLGMGRGDIFLEDYCGHLELQNPGQSAWCRQITCRRKGSKIRNCGGNLWILGMRAERTGTLIETLDGGVTDATGIFVYSNQGWVDEEPAFFIRNSSAVLSGISERNFNRRPVSLWFRETQGGETRELKSPAWVDLSK
;
A
#
# COMPACT_ATOMS: atom_id res chain seq x y z
N PRO A 1 -22.58 -7.41 -15.56
CA PRO A 1 -22.25 -6.00 -15.40
C PRO A 1 -21.03 -5.86 -14.52
N ASN A 2 -19.93 -5.36 -15.09
CA ASN A 2 -18.71 -4.98 -14.38
C ASN A 2 -18.98 -3.71 -13.54
N GLY A 3 -19.93 -3.78 -12.60
CA GLY A 3 -20.34 -2.65 -11.81
C GLY A 3 -19.52 -2.52 -10.53
N ASN A 4 -19.07 -1.32 -10.24
CA ASN A 4 -18.55 -0.94 -8.94
C ASN A 4 -19.60 -1.26 -7.87
N ARG A 5 -19.23 -2.04 -6.84
CA ARG A 5 -20.19 -2.52 -5.85
C ARG A 5 -19.62 -2.37 -4.46
N VAL A 6 -20.42 -1.84 -3.56
CA VAL A 6 -20.22 -1.98 -2.13
C VAL A 6 -21.23 -2.99 -1.62
N ILE A 7 -20.71 -4.05 -0.99
CA ILE A 7 -21.50 -5.03 -0.26
C ILE A 7 -21.29 -4.70 1.21
N TYR A 8 -22.29 -4.10 1.82
CA TYR A 8 -22.23 -3.74 3.22
C TYR A 8 -22.83 -4.86 4.09
N LEU A 9 -22.10 -5.25 5.09
CA LEU A 9 -22.53 -6.17 6.13
C LEU A 9 -22.85 -5.37 7.40
N PRO A 10 -24.12 -5.14 7.71
CA PRO A 10 -24.53 -4.53 8.99
C PRO A 10 -23.98 -5.29 10.21
N PRO A 11 -24.09 -4.73 11.43
CA PRO A 11 -23.76 -5.49 12.62
C PRO A 11 -24.54 -6.81 12.67
N GLY A 12 -23.82 -7.92 12.85
CA GLY A 12 -24.39 -9.26 12.89
C GLY A 12 -23.35 -10.36 12.69
N GLU A 13 -23.72 -11.57 12.99
CA GLU A 13 -22.97 -12.79 12.67
C GLU A 13 -23.63 -13.48 11.48
N TYR A 14 -22.83 -13.75 10.44
CA TYR A 14 -23.27 -14.29 9.15
C TYR A 14 -22.68 -15.69 8.99
N GLU A 15 -23.46 -16.71 9.26
CA GLU A 15 -23.02 -18.09 9.07
C GLU A 15 -22.91 -18.43 7.58
N VAL A 16 -21.80 -19.05 7.21
CA VAL A 16 -21.51 -19.49 5.85
C VAL A 16 -21.15 -20.97 5.81
N SER A 17 -21.81 -21.71 4.95
CA SER A 17 -21.58 -23.16 4.76
C SER A 17 -20.69 -23.47 3.55
N ASN A 18 -20.27 -22.46 2.79
CA ASN A 18 -19.43 -22.60 1.61
C ASN A 18 -18.72 -21.28 1.29
N THR A 19 -17.82 -21.29 0.31
CA THR A 19 -17.06 -20.13 -0.14
C THR A 19 -17.97 -18.98 -0.59
N LEU A 20 -17.77 -17.81 -0.02
CA LEU A 20 -18.28 -16.55 -0.57
C LEU A 20 -17.39 -16.15 -1.75
N ARG A 21 -17.94 -16.14 -2.94
CA ARG A 21 -17.17 -15.93 -4.17
C ARG A 21 -17.54 -14.61 -4.83
N TRP A 22 -16.53 -13.83 -5.22
CA TRP A 22 -16.74 -12.76 -6.17
C TRP A 22 -17.25 -13.35 -7.48
N PRO A 23 -18.33 -12.79 -8.06
CA PRO A 23 -18.87 -13.34 -9.29
C PRO A 23 -17.83 -13.33 -10.42
N ILE A 24 -17.82 -14.36 -11.22
CA ILE A 24 -17.16 -14.35 -12.52
C ILE A 24 -18.08 -13.54 -13.44
N GLY A 25 -17.53 -12.65 -14.29
CA GLY A 25 -18.32 -11.91 -15.26
C GLY A 25 -19.13 -12.82 -16.20
N ALA A 26 -20.08 -12.25 -16.91
CA ALA A 26 -20.98 -13.01 -17.78
C ALA A 26 -20.27 -13.68 -18.97
N GLU A 27 -19.11 -13.12 -19.38
CA GLU A 27 -18.26 -13.69 -20.43
C GLU A 27 -16.96 -14.25 -19.85
N GLU A 28 -16.42 -15.28 -20.48
CA GLU A 28 -15.14 -15.88 -20.11
C GLU A 28 -14.04 -14.83 -20.23
N GLY A 29 -13.36 -14.54 -19.11
CA GLY A 29 -12.37 -13.45 -19.00
C GLY A 29 -12.92 -12.12 -18.47
N GLU A 30 -14.22 -11.92 -18.35
CA GLU A 30 -14.79 -10.81 -17.60
C GLU A 30 -14.67 -11.06 -16.10
N SER A 31 -14.01 -10.17 -15.40
CA SER A 31 -13.80 -10.28 -13.97
C SER A 31 -14.44 -9.14 -13.22
N GLN A 32 -14.96 -9.45 -12.05
CA GLN A 32 -15.47 -8.44 -11.13
C GLN A 32 -14.32 -7.56 -10.65
N LYS A 33 -14.44 -6.27 -10.89
CA LYS A 33 -13.50 -5.24 -10.47
C LYS A 33 -14.18 -4.36 -9.44
N ARG A 34 -13.37 -3.71 -8.61
CA ARG A 34 -13.84 -2.64 -7.71
C ARG A 34 -14.97 -3.07 -6.77
N THR A 35 -14.96 -4.32 -6.34
CA THR A 35 -15.92 -4.80 -5.35
C THR A 35 -15.36 -4.55 -3.96
N ILE A 36 -16.13 -3.88 -3.13
CA ILE A 36 -15.81 -3.58 -1.76
C ILE A 36 -16.73 -4.42 -0.87
N LEU A 37 -16.16 -5.28 -0.04
CA LEU A 37 -16.86 -5.92 1.06
C LEU A 37 -16.57 -5.12 2.33
N GLN A 38 -17.57 -4.44 2.85
CA GLN A 38 -17.47 -3.51 3.97
C GLN A 38 -18.33 -3.99 5.14
N GLY A 39 -17.71 -4.27 6.28
CA GLY A 39 -18.41 -4.51 7.53
C GLY A 39 -18.64 -3.23 8.32
N ALA A 40 -19.37 -3.36 9.42
CA ALA A 40 -19.59 -2.30 10.40
C ALA A 40 -18.46 -2.19 11.47
N GLY A 41 -17.44 -3.04 11.35
CA GLY A 41 -16.30 -3.12 12.26
C GLY A 41 -16.01 -4.56 12.68
N VAL A 42 -14.76 -4.82 13.08
CA VAL A 42 -14.28 -6.19 13.44
C VAL A 42 -15.03 -6.82 14.61
N LEU A 43 -15.63 -6.01 15.47
CA LEU A 43 -16.43 -6.46 16.61
C LEU A 43 -17.92 -6.56 16.27
N HIS A 44 -18.33 -6.07 15.11
CA HIS A 44 -19.72 -5.90 14.76
C HIS A 44 -20.17 -6.77 13.60
N SER A 45 -19.34 -6.95 12.56
CA SER A 45 -19.68 -7.79 11.41
C SER A 45 -18.77 -9.00 11.35
N VAL A 46 -19.34 -10.17 11.61
CA VAL A 46 -18.61 -11.45 11.68
C VAL A 46 -19.12 -12.40 10.61
N ILE A 47 -18.24 -12.86 9.73
CA ILE A 47 -18.50 -13.98 8.83
C ILE A 47 -17.99 -15.24 9.52
N ARG A 48 -18.88 -16.18 9.83
CA ARG A 48 -18.57 -17.38 10.59
C ARG A 48 -18.76 -18.66 9.78
N VAL A 49 -17.76 -19.52 9.83
CA VAL A 49 -17.87 -20.93 9.42
C VAL A 49 -18.17 -21.75 10.67
N PRO A 50 -19.34 -22.39 10.79
CA PRO A 50 -19.65 -23.28 11.92
C PRO A 50 -18.68 -24.46 12.02
N ASP A 51 -18.64 -25.09 13.21
CA ASP A 51 -17.84 -26.28 13.46
C ASP A 51 -18.21 -27.41 12.48
N GLY A 52 -17.23 -28.15 11.99
CA GLY A 52 -17.43 -29.32 11.13
C GLY A 52 -18.19 -29.05 9.83
N THR A 53 -18.09 -27.85 9.29
CA THR A 53 -18.75 -27.50 8.03
C THR A 53 -18.20 -28.36 6.87
N SER A 54 -19.04 -29.19 6.28
CA SER A 54 -18.63 -30.20 5.28
C SER A 54 -17.82 -29.67 4.12
N ALA A 55 -18.07 -28.43 3.70
CA ALA A 55 -17.34 -27.81 2.60
C ALA A 55 -15.86 -27.52 2.95
N PHE A 56 -15.50 -27.48 4.23
CA PHE A 56 -14.15 -27.15 4.71
C PHE A 56 -13.50 -28.31 5.49
N SER A 57 -14.14 -29.48 5.56
CA SER A 57 -13.62 -30.67 6.24
C SER A 57 -12.69 -31.53 5.39
N GLY A 58 -12.50 -31.21 4.12
CA GLY A 58 -11.67 -31.93 3.17
C GLY A 58 -10.16 -31.75 3.39
N ARG A 59 -9.35 -32.19 2.42
CA ARG A 59 -7.89 -32.00 2.43
C ARG A 59 -7.43 -30.83 1.54
N GLU A 60 -8.20 -30.51 0.52
CA GLU A 60 -7.87 -29.42 -0.42
C GLU A 60 -8.23 -28.07 0.19
N PRO A 61 -7.27 -27.13 0.24
CA PRO A 61 -7.51 -25.80 0.77
C PRO A 61 -8.68 -25.10 0.08
N LYS A 62 -9.56 -24.53 0.87
CA LYS A 62 -10.78 -23.86 0.38
C LYS A 62 -11.03 -22.57 1.11
N ALA A 63 -11.16 -21.48 0.37
CA ALA A 63 -11.37 -20.16 0.95
C ALA A 63 -12.77 -19.96 1.53
N VAL A 64 -12.86 -19.33 2.69
CA VAL A 64 -14.13 -18.78 3.20
C VAL A 64 -14.56 -17.61 2.32
N ILE A 65 -13.64 -16.70 2.02
CA ILE A 65 -13.84 -15.63 1.03
C ILE A 65 -12.82 -15.77 -0.09
N TRP A 66 -13.29 -15.80 -1.34
CA TRP A 66 -12.46 -15.88 -2.54
C TRP A 66 -12.77 -14.73 -3.49
N THR A 67 -11.80 -13.83 -3.71
CA THR A 67 -12.00 -12.65 -4.55
C THR A 67 -11.66 -12.87 -6.03
N GLY A 68 -11.34 -14.09 -6.41
CA GLY A 68 -11.12 -14.51 -7.80
C GLY A 68 -9.66 -14.67 -8.18
N ALA A 69 -9.41 -15.44 -9.23
CA ALA A 69 -8.12 -15.54 -9.89
C ALA A 69 -7.97 -14.44 -10.98
N MET A 70 -6.85 -14.44 -11.69
CA MET A 70 -6.54 -13.51 -12.78
C MET A 70 -6.41 -12.05 -12.30
N PRO A 71 -5.30 -11.69 -11.66
CA PRO A 71 -5.11 -10.39 -10.99
C PRO A 71 -5.28 -9.19 -11.91
N ALA A 72 -4.73 -9.23 -13.11
CA ALA A 72 -4.84 -8.12 -14.07
C ALA A 72 -6.29 -7.66 -14.32
N ASN A 73 -7.24 -8.51 -13.99
CA ASN A 73 -8.67 -8.28 -14.11
C ASN A 73 -9.37 -7.99 -12.77
N ARG A 74 -8.68 -8.04 -11.64
CA ARG A 74 -9.22 -7.84 -10.28
C ARG A 74 -8.82 -6.49 -9.69
N LEU A 75 -9.00 -5.42 -10.46
CA LEU A 75 -8.59 -4.08 -10.04
C LEU A 75 -9.40 -3.59 -8.84
N ARG A 76 -8.71 -3.05 -7.83
CA ARG A 76 -9.25 -2.24 -6.74
C ARG A 76 -10.28 -2.93 -5.85
N ASN A 77 -10.23 -4.25 -5.71
CA ASN A 77 -11.02 -4.95 -4.70
C ASN A 77 -10.65 -4.50 -3.29
N ALA A 78 -11.59 -4.56 -2.37
CA ALA A 78 -11.33 -4.30 -0.96
C ALA A 78 -12.15 -5.21 -0.03
N VAL A 79 -11.54 -5.56 1.10
CA VAL A 79 -12.21 -6.20 2.24
C VAL A 79 -11.88 -5.39 3.48
N ARG A 80 -12.91 -4.88 4.16
CA ARG A 80 -12.72 -3.89 5.23
C ARG A 80 -13.66 -4.11 6.41
N ASP A 81 -13.15 -3.76 7.60
CA ASP A 81 -13.93 -3.56 8.82
C ASP A 81 -14.82 -4.76 9.19
N LEU A 82 -14.27 -5.96 9.15
CA LEU A 82 -15.00 -7.19 9.47
C LEU A 82 -14.08 -8.26 10.08
N LYS A 83 -14.71 -9.28 10.64
CA LYS A 83 -14.05 -10.47 11.15
C LYS A 83 -14.46 -11.71 10.34
N ILE A 84 -13.50 -12.61 10.11
CA ILE A 84 -13.71 -13.95 9.56
C ILE A 84 -13.34 -14.95 10.66
N ALA A 85 -14.31 -15.76 11.10
CA ALA A 85 -14.15 -16.74 12.16
C ALA A 85 -14.38 -18.14 11.62
N VAL A 86 -13.40 -19.02 11.78
CA VAL A 86 -13.45 -20.43 11.38
C VAL A 86 -13.58 -21.28 12.63
N GLY A 87 -14.70 -21.98 12.76
CA GLY A 87 -14.98 -22.90 13.86
C GLY A 87 -14.09 -24.15 13.80
N ALA A 88 -14.21 -24.99 14.84
CA ALA A 88 -13.47 -26.25 14.95
C ALA A 88 -13.80 -27.23 13.80
N GLU A 89 -12.95 -28.24 13.59
CA GLU A 89 -13.14 -29.32 12.61
C GLU A 89 -13.28 -28.84 11.14
N ASN A 90 -12.64 -27.71 10.80
CA ASN A 90 -12.57 -27.16 9.44
C ASN A 90 -11.10 -27.13 8.92
N PRO A 91 -10.40 -28.28 8.82
CA PRO A 91 -8.96 -28.30 8.55
C PRO A 91 -8.56 -27.71 7.18
N ALA A 92 -9.46 -27.72 6.20
CA ALA A 92 -9.18 -27.22 4.85
C ALA A 92 -9.48 -25.72 4.68
N ALA A 93 -10.00 -25.04 5.69
CA ALA A 93 -10.42 -23.65 5.54
C ALA A 93 -9.24 -22.72 5.30
N VAL A 94 -9.37 -21.82 4.34
CA VAL A 94 -8.52 -20.63 4.15
C VAL A 94 -9.38 -19.40 4.45
N GLY A 95 -8.95 -18.56 5.37
CA GLY A 95 -9.78 -17.42 5.80
C GLY A 95 -10.14 -16.50 4.65
N LEU A 96 -9.13 -15.91 4.01
CA LEU A 96 -9.32 -14.99 2.90
C LEU A 96 -8.29 -15.25 1.79
N GLN A 97 -8.74 -15.64 0.61
CA GLN A 97 -7.98 -15.58 -0.62
C GLN A 97 -8.26 -14.26 -1.32
N PHE A 98 -7.34 -13.30 -1.17
CA PHE A 98 -7.53 -11.95 -1.67
C PHE A 98 -6.68 -11.67 -2.89
N ASN A 99 -7.31 -11.15 -3.92
CA ASN A 99 -6.67 -10.76 -5.15
C ASN A 99 -7.07 -9.34 -5.54
N ALA A 100 -6.07 -8.50 -5.71
CA ALA A 100 -6.20 -7.18 -6.30
C ALA A 100 -4.94 -6.84 -7.07
N SER A 101 -5.06 -6.06 -8.11
CA SER A 101 -3.93 -5.53 -8.85
C SER A 101 -4.11 -4.05 -9.15
N ASN A 102 -2.99 -3.33 -9.25
CA ASN A 102 -2.98 -1.89 -9.48
C ASN A 102 -3.89 -1.14 -8.51
N GLN A 103 -3.74 -1.40 -7.26
CA GLN A 103 -4.48 -1.00 -6.07
C GLN A 103 -5.51 -2.02 -5.60
N GLY A 104 -5.76 -1.96 -4.32
CA GLY A 104 -6.72 -2.75 -3.57
C GLY A 104 -6.29 -2.82 -2.11
N CYS A 105 -7.22 -3.11 -1.21
CA CYS A 105 -6.85 -3.13 0.20
C CYS A 105 -7.58 -4.20 1.01
N VAL A 106 -6.86 -4.69 2.02
CA VAL A 106 -7.44 -5.38 3.19
C VAL A 106 -7.18 -4.48 4.39
N ARG A 107 -8.24 -3.98 5.03
CA ARG A 107 -8.10 -2.98 6.09
C ARG A 107 -9.02 -3.25 7.26
N ASN A 108 -8.47 -3.20 8.49
CA ASN A 108 -9.21 -3.46 9.72
C ASN A 108 -9.93 -4.83 9.65
N VAL A 109 -9.17 -5.91 9.48
CA VAL A 109 -9.71 -7.26 9.34
C VAL A 109 -9.10 -8.17 10.41
N VAL A 110 -9.94 -8.97 11.04
CA VAL A 110 -9.53 -10.07 11.93
C VAL A 110 -9.87 -11.38 11.26
N ILE A 111 -8.91 -12.30 11.21
CA ILE A 111 -9.09 -13.65 10.66
C ILE A 111 -8.66 -14.64 11.75
N GLU A 112 -9.57 -15.44 12.25
CA GLU A 112 -9.27 -16.38 13.31
C GLU A 112 -9.79 -17.77 13.01
N ALA A 113 -9.08 -18.78 13.49
CA ALA A 113 -9.49 -20.18 13.45
C ALA A 113 -9.37 -20.79 14.83
N GLU A 114 -10.34 -21.65 15.17
CA GLU A 114 -10.27 -22.49 16.34
C GLU A 114 -9.14 -23.52 16.22
N ALA A 115 -8.80 -24.15 17.35
CA ALA A 115 -7.72 -25.14 17.40
C ALA A 115 -7.87 -26.21 16.31
N ASP A 116 -6.75 -26.54 15.66
CA ASP A 116 -6.62 -27.55 14.60
C ASP A 116 -7.44 -27.26 13.33
N SER A 117 -8.00 -26.09 13.20
CA SER A 117 -8.71 -25.64 12.00
C SER A 117 -7.85 -24.68 11.15
N GLY A 118 -8.14 -24.68 9.85
CA GLY A 118 -7.63 -23.75 8.86
C GLY A 118 -6.19 -23.97 8.42
N VAL A 119 -5.98 -23.79 7.12
CA VAL A 119 -4.66 -23.89 6.47
C VAL A 119 -3.96 -22.53 6.48
N THR A 120 -4.59 -21.49 5.92
CA THR A 120 -3.98 -20.15 5.79
C THR A 120 -4.99 -19.08 6.18
N GLY A 121 -4.57 -18.13 7.00
CA GLY A 121 -5.45 -17.00 7.37
C GLY A 121 -5.66 -16.06 6.19
N LEU A 122 -4.62 -15.34 5.76
CA LEU A 122 -4.63 -14.51 4.56
C LEU A 122 -3.74 -15.13 3.49
N ASP A 123 -4.34 -15.58 2.40
CA ASP A 123 -3.63 -16.17 1.28
C ASP A 123 -3.58 -15.21 0.08
N LEU A 124 -2.41 -14.65 -0.15
CA LEU A 124 -2.03 -13.84 -1.30
C LEU A 124 -1.11 -14.62 -2.25
N GLY A 125 -1.13 -15.95 -2.14
CA GLY A 125 -0.26 -16.85 -2.90
C GLY A 125 -1.00 -17.87 -3.77
N TYR A 126 -2.30 -17.82 -3.84
CA TYR A 126 -3.11 -18.81 -4.55
C TYR A 126 -3.21 -18.59 -6.06
N THR A 127 -2.86 -17.40 -6.53
CA THR A 127 -2.79 -17.04 -7.96
C THR A 127 -1.62 -16.09 -8.21
N ASP A 128 -1.20 -15.95 -9.45
CA ASP A 128 -0.07 -15.12 -9.85
C ASP A 128 -0.41 -13.60 -9.85
N GLU A 129 0.63 -12.78 -9.92
CA GLU A 129 0.57 -11.31 -10.10
C GLU A 129 -0.29 -10.55 -9.09
N ILE A 130 -0.51 -11.05 -7.88
CA ILE A 130 -1.24 -10.32 -6.83
C ILE A 130 -0.45 -9.08 -6.39
N GLY A 131 -1.08 -7.92 -6.40
CA GLY A 131 -0.53 -6.60 -6.04
C GLY A 131 -0.58 -5.65 -7.24
N SER A 132 -0.24 -4.37 -7.11
CA SER A 132 0.11 -3.68 -5.87
C SER A 132 -1.13 -3.54 -4.98
N LEU A 133 -0.99 -3.75 -3.72
CA LEU A 133 -2.09 -3.60 -2.77
C LEU A 133 -1.59 -3.21 -1.37
N PHE A 134 -2.50 -2.74 -0.54
CA PHE A 134 -2.24 -2.29 0.82
C PHE A 134 -3.02 -3.12 1.85
N VAL A 135 -2.30 -3.67 2.82
CA VAL A 135 -2.90 -4.38 3.97
C VAL A 135 -2.59 -3.60 5.24
N GLN A 136 -3.61 -3.21 5.98
CA GLN A 136 -3.46 -2.41 7.18
C GLN A 136 -4.37 -2.90 8.30
N ASN A 137 -3.85 -2.93 9.54
CA ASN A 137 -4.56 -3.35 10.73
C ASN A 137 -5.19 -4.75 10.55
N LEU A 138 -4.33 -5.73 10.25
CA LEU A 138 -4.70 -7.13 10.09
C LEU A 138 -4.29 -7.92 11.33
N ALA A 139 -5.19 -8.71 11.89
CA ALA A 139 -4.85 -9.73 12.88
C ALA A 139 -5.20 -11.11 12.35
N VAL A 140 -4.25 -12.05 12.44
CA VAL A 140 -4.48 -13.46 12.11
C VAL A 140 -4.13 -14.34 13.31
N LYS A 141 -5.10 -15.14 13.75
CA LYS A 141 -4.93 -16.07 14.86
C LYS A 141 -5.26 -17.51 14.44
N GLY A 142 -4.43 -18.44 14.88
CA GLY A 142 -4.57 -19.85 14.52
C GLY A 142 -4.06 -20.13 13.10
N PHE A 143 -4.62 -21.13 12.43
CA PHE A 143 -4.21 -21.65 11.11
C PHE A 143 -2.84 -22.36 11.11
N GLU A 144 -2.54 -23.10 10.06
CA GLU A 144 -1.16 -23.60 9.85
C GLU A 144 -0.24 -22.46 9.47
N TYR A 145 -0.66 -21.59 8.55
CA TYR A 145 0.05 -20.40 8.08
C TYR A 145 -0.77 -19.15 8.36
N GLY A 146 -0.15 -18.14 8.95
CA GLY A 146 -0.83 -16.86 9.16
C GLY A 146 -1.07 -16.12 7.84
N ILE A 147 0.02 -15.79 7.15
CA ILE A 147 -0.01 -15.10 5.85
C ILE A 147 0.85 -15.87 4.85
N SER A 148 0.35 -16.01 3.62
CA SER A 148 1.11 -16.50 2.46
C SER A 148 1.17 -15.42 1.39
N THR A 149 2.40 -15.04 0.99
CA THR A 149 2.67 -14.14 -0.12
C THR A 149 3.51 -14.87 -1.16
N LYS A 150 2.94 -15.13 -2.31
CA LYS A 150 3.56 -15.97 -3.35
C LYS A 150 3.46 -15.24 -4.68
N TRP A 151 4.35 -15.56 -5.60
CA TRP A 151 4.43 -15.05 -6.96
C TRP A 151 5.13 -13.70 -7.15
N PRO A 152 6.04 -13.65 -8.12
CA PRO A 152 6.80 -12.46 -8.43
C PRO A 152 5.96 -11.44 -9.19
N LEU A 153 6.52 -10.27 -9.39
CA LEU A 153 6.12 -9.20 -10.28
C LEU A 153 5.36 -8.04 -9.64
N ASN A 154 4.99 -8.14 -8.38
CA ASN A 154 4.31 -7.03 -7.71
C ASN A 154 4.90 -6.73 -6.34
N SER A 155 4.38 -5.71 -5.72
CA SER A 155 4.70 -5.33 -4.35
C SER A 155 3.45 -5.27 -3.50
N ILE A 156 3.61 -5.60 -2.23
CA ILE A 156 2.54 -5.52 -1.24
C ILE A 156 3.08 -4.78 -0.03
N THR A 157 2.36 -3.75 0.39
CA THR A 157 2.68 -3.01 1.61
C THR A 157 1.75 -3.46 2.73
N PHE A 158 2.36 -3.75 3.89
CA PHE A 158 1.64 -4.13 5.10
C PHE A 158 1.99 -3.16 6.23
N GLU A 159 0.99 -2.78 7.00
CA GLU A 159 1.16 -1.97 8.19
C GLU A 159 0.27 -2.46 9.32
N ASN A 160 0.84 -2.56 10.53
CA ASN A 160 0.15 -3.01 11.73
C ASN A 160 -0.47 -4.41 11.58
N VAL A 161 0.39 -5.42 11.59
CA VAL A 161 0.00 -6.84 11.46
C VAL A 161 0.23 -7.57 12.78
N VAL A 162 -0.76 -8.34 13.23
CA VAL A 162 -0.65 -9.23 14.38
C VAL A 162 -0.77 -10.67 13.92
N LEU A 163 0.23 -11.50 14.25
CA LEU A 163 0.25 -12.94 13.98
C LEU A 163 0.32 -13.70 15.29
N ARG A 164 -0.59 -14.64 15.54
CA ARG A 164 -0.64 -15.35 16.79
C ARG A 164 -1.09 -16.80 16.62
N ASP A 165 -0.40 -17.68 17.35
CA ASP A 165 -0.79 -19.10 17.50
C ASP A 165 -0.84 -19.87 16.16
N GLN A 166 0.06 -19.57 15.21
CA GLN A 166 0.18 -20.36 14.00
C GLN A 166 0.84 -21.70 14.30
N ARG A 167 0.47 -22.75 13.52
CA ARG A 167 0.95 -24.12 13.77
C ARG A 167 2.19 -24.51 12.96
N ARG A 168 2.50 -23.77 11.87
CA ARG A 168 3.68 -24.03 11.02
C ARG A 168 4.54 -22.81 10.77
N LEU A 169 3.96 -21.71 10.32
CA LEU A 169 4.66 -20.45 10.05
C LEU A 169 3.75 -19.26 10.29
N GLY A 170 4.28 -18.18 10.85
CA GLY A 170 3.58 -16.91 10.89
C GLY A 170 3.36 -16.34 9.49
N TRP A 171 4.44 -16.19 8.75
CA TRP A 171 4.41 -15.62 7.39
C TRP A 171 5.32 -16.41 6.45
N TRP A 172 4.77 -16.87 5.34
CA TRP A 172 5.50 -17.51 4.25
C TRP A 172 5.59 -16.57 3.05
N ASN A 173 6.79 -16.05 2.77
CA ASN A 173 7.05 -15.24 1.58
C ASN A 173 7.82 -16.04 0.53
N TYR A 174 7.25 -16.11 -0.68
CA TYR A 174 7.87 -16.72 -1.84
C TYR A 174 7.63 -15.84 -3.07
N HIS A 175 8.65 -15.23 -3.62
CA HIS A 175 8.66 -14.36 -4.80
C HIS A 175 8.06 -12.95 -4.65
N GLN A 176 7.37 -12.58 -3.58
CA GLN A 176 6.80 -11.23 -3.46
C GLN A 176 7.81 -10.19 -2.95
N MET A 177 7.63 -8.94 -3.38
CA MET A 177 8.23 -7.76 -2.75
C MET A 177 7.30 -7.31 -1.63
N VAL A 178 7.69 -7.56 -0.38
CA VAL A 178 6.89 -7.23 0.79
C VAL A 178 7.51 -6.08 1.55
N PHE A 179 6.74 -5.03 1.80
CA PHE A 179 7.13 -3.90 2.63
C PHE A 179 6.26 -3.87 3.88
N LEU A 180 6.87 -4.18 5.02
CA LEU A 180 6.16 -4.43 6.26
C LEU A 180 6.63 -3.49 7.36
N ARG A 181 5.70 -2.82 8.01
CA ARG A 181 5.91 -2.04 9.23
C ARG A 181 4.94 -2.48 10.31
N GLY A 182 5.42 -2.63 11.53
CA GLY A 182 4.57 -2.88 12.69
C GLY A 182 4.03 -4.32 12.75
N LEU A 183 4.89 -5.32 12.51
CA LEU A 183 4.54 -6.71 12.81
C LEU A 183 4.69 -6.96 14.31
N VAL A 184 3.65 -7.53 14.89
CA VAL A 184 3.71 -8.13 16.23
C VAL A 184 3.38 -9.61 16.10
N SER A 185 4.35 -10.48 16.38
CA SER A 185 4.19 -11.93 16.25
C SER A 185 4.38 -12.61 17.60
N TYR A 186 3.43 -13.45 17.99
CA TYR A 186 3.49 -14.33 19.15
C TYR A 186 3.28 -15.77 18.69
N ASN A 187 4.37 -16.51 18.50
CA ASN A 187 4.32 -17.84 17.87
C ASN A 187 5.23 -18.86 18.54
N TRP A 188 4.86 -20.13 18.42
CA TRP A 188 5.68 -21.30 18.74
C TRP A 188 6.58 -21.71 17.56
N VAL A 189 6.30 -21.22 16.38
CA VAL A 189 6.92 -21.52 15.10
C VAL A 189 7.60 -20.27 14.54
N PRO A 190 8.44 -20.37 13.50
CA PRO A 190 9.05 -19.19 12.89
C PRO A 190 8.00 -18.14 12.50
N ALA A 191 8.26 -16.89 12.88
CA ALA A 191 7.36 -15.79 12.54
C ALA A 191 7.41 -15.46 11.04
N ILE A 192 8.59 -15.54 10.43
CA ILE A 192 8.80 -15.25 9.01
C ILE A 192 9.68 -16.33 8.39
N TYR A 193 9.24 -16.86 7.25
CA TYR A 193 10.06 -17.64 6.34
C TYR A 193 10.11 -16.94 4.97
N ASN A 194 11.27 -16.38 4.62
CA ASN A 194 11.53 -15.76 3.33
C ASN A 194 12.28 -16.79 2.46
N GLU A 195 11.56 -17.43 1.54
CA GLU A 195 11.97 -18.67 0.90
C GLU A 195 13.01 -18.46 -0.21
N ARG A 196 13.80 -19.51 -0.42
CA ARG A 196 14.85 -19.62 -1.43
C ARG A 196 14.29 -19.70 -2.86
N ASP A 197 15.17 -19.47 -3.82
CA ASP A 197 14.92 -19.58 -5.27
C ASP A 197 13.82 -18.65 -5.78
N SER A 198 13.58 -17.60 -5.04
CA SER A 198 12.59 -16.58 -5.34
C SER A 198 13.24 -15.28 -5.82
N TRP A 199 12.44 -14.44 -6.44
CA TRP A 199 12.82 -13.06 -6.77
C TRP A 199 12.36 -12.08 -5.67
N GLY A 200 11.74 -12.60 -4.62
CA GLY A 200 11.15 -11.84 -3.55
C GLY A 200 12.17 -11.17 -2.65
N ALA A 201 11.77 -10.09 -2.05
CA ALA A 201 12.49 -9.41 -0.98
C ALA A 201 11.50 -8.96 0.09
N MET A 202 11.96 -8.86 1.32
CA MET A 202 11.17 -8.32 2.41
C MET A 202 11.87 -7.13 3.05
N THR A 203 11.08 -6.13 3.38
CA THR A 203 11.47 -5.04 4.27
C THR A 203 10.64 -5.17 5.53
N VAL A 204 11.29 -5.20 6.69
CA VAL A 204 10.63 -5.35 7.99
C VAL A 204 11.07 -4.21 8.91
N MET A 205 10.10 -3.42 9.36
CA MET A 205 10.36 -2.23 10.17
C MET A 205 9.47 -2.20 11.42
N ASP A 206 9.97 -1.57 12.49
CA ASP A 206 9.22 -1.27 13.71
C ASP A 206 8.42 -2.48 14.21
N SER A 207 9.10 -3.63 14.37
CA SER A 207 8.42 -4.91 14.55
C SER A 207 8.93 -5.67 15.76
N GLN A 208 8.04 -6.47 16.37
CA GLN A 208 8.33 -7.33 17.50
C GLN A 208 7.98 -8.78 17.20
N ILE A 209 8.94 -9.67 17.35
CA ILE A 209 8.81 -11.10 17.08
C ILE A 209 9.15 -11.88 18.33
N ILE A 210 8.16 -12.50 18.93
CA ILE A 210 8.24 -13.16 20.23
C ILE A 210 7.92 -14.64 20.09
N GLY A 211 8.91 -15.47 20.37
CA GLY A 211 8.74 -16.91 20.53
C GLY A 211 8.11 -17.25 21.87
N LEU A 212 7.11 -18.08 21.88
CA LEU A 212 6.36 -18.44 23.09
C LEU A 212 7.02 -19.56 23.89
N GLU A 213 7.97 -20.28 23.32
CA GLU A 213 8.74 -21.31 23.98
C GLU A 213 10.21 -20.90 24.12
N PRO A 214 10.73 -20.76 25.35
CA PRO A 214 12.14 -20.57 25.55
C PRO A 214 12.94 -21.77 24.98
N ASN A 215 13.93 -21.47 24.16
CA ASN A 215 14.77 -22.48 23.47
C ASN A 215 14.09 -23.25 22.31
N ASN A 216 13.11 -22.67 21.66
CA ASN A 216 12.60 -23.18 20.40
C ASN A 216 13.77 -23.42 19.42
N ALA A 217 13.85 -24.61 18.86
CA ALA A 217 14.91 -24.98 17.92
C ALA A 217 14.86 -24.18 16.61
N ASP A 218 13.69 -23.70 16.26
CA ASP A 218 13.46 -22.88 15.08
C ASP A 218 13.95 -21.44 15.25
N PRO A 219 14.35 -20.77 14.18
CA PRO A 219 14.64 -19.32 14.23
C PRO A 219 13.37 -18.49 14.25
N GLY A 220 13.42 -17.30 14.84
CA GLY A 220 12.33 -16.33 14.74
C GLY A 220 12.09 -15.89 13.30
N ILE A 221 13.17 -15.68 12.55
CA ILE A 221 13.15 -15.38 11.11
C ILE A 221 14.07 -16.37 10.39
N ALA A 222 13.53 -17.18 9.51
CA ALA A 222 14.28 -18.01 8.57
C ALA A 222 14.38 -17.28 7.23
N ASN A 223 15.57 -16.72 6.93
CA ASN A 223 15.76 -15.91 5.75
C ASN A 223 16.71 -16.57 4.76
N GLN A 224 16.21 -16.86 3.58
CA GLN A 224 16.99 -17.43 2.49
C GLN A 224 17.16 -16.48 1.30
N ARG A 225 16.68 -15.23 1.43
CA ARG A 225 16.73 -14.21 0.38
C ARG A 225 17.03 -12.82 0.93
N GLN A 226 16.76 -11.80 0.14
CA GLN A 226 16.98 -10.42 0.49
C GLN A 226 15.99 -9.95 1.56
N MET A 227 16.51 -9.43 2.65
CA MET A 227 15.73 -8.73 3.66
C MET A 227 16.45 -7.45 4.12
N TYR A 228 15.67 -6.43 4.39
CA TYR A 228 16.10 -5.25 5.09
C TYR A 228 15.33 -5.15 6.41
N TYR A 229 16.05 -4.87 7.48
CA TYR A 229 15.51 -4.73 8.83
C TYR A 229 15.77 -3.33 9.35
N ARG A 230 14.79 -2.73 10.00
CA ARG A 230 14.96 -1.48 10.75
C ARG A 230 14.08 -1.51 12.00
N ASN A 231 14.69 -1.31 13.18
CA ASN A 231 14.02 -1.30 14.46
C ASN A 231 13.16 -2.58 14.67
N VAL A 232 13.82 -3.74 14.60
CA VAL A 232 13.16 -5.05 14.73
C VAL A 232 13.71 -5.77 15.96
N GLU A 233 12.83 -6.15 16.86
CA GLU A 233 13.14 -6.95 18.05
C GLU A 233 12.70 -8.40 17.82
N VAL A 234 13.62 -9.34 18.10
CA VAL A 234 13.33 -10.77 18.05
C VAL A 234 13.77 -11.40 19.37
N ALA A 235 12.88 -12.09 20.05
CA ALA A 235 13.14 -12.75 21.33
C ALA A 235 12.39 -14.08 21.46
N GLY A 236 12.81 -14.93 22.39
CA GLY A 236 12.14 -16.19 22.70
C GLY A 236 12.47 -17.35 21.75
N TYR A 237 13.40 -17.18 20.81
CA TYR A 237 13.90 -18.21 19.91
C TYR A 237 15.36 -18.50 20.18
N ASN A 238 15.85 -19.72 19.89
CA ASN A 238 17.28 -20.03 20.00
C ASN A 238 18.13 -19.20 19.03
N ARG A 239 17.56 -18.93 17.86
CA ARG A 239 18.14 -18.05 16.85
C ARG A 239 17.13 -16.96 16.51
N ALA A 240 17.53 -15.72 16.69
CA ALA A 240 16.68 -14.61 16.29
C ALA A 240 16.49 -14.61 14.76
N ILE A 241 17.59 -14.72 14.01
CA ILE A 241 17.61 -14.75 12.56
C ILE A 241 18.55 -15.85 12.09
N GLU A 242 18.09 -16.65 11.15
CA GLU A 242 18.92 -17.60 10.41
C GLU A 242 18.96 -17.18 8.93
N ASN A 243 20.15 -16.74 8.47
CA ASN A 243 20.39 -16.44 7.07
C ASN A 243 20.98 -17.67 6.39
N SER A 244 20.53 -18.00 5.16
CA SER A 244 21.15 -19.07 4.38
C SER A 244 22.62 -18.77 4.09
N ASP A 245 23.43 -19.80 3.89
CA ASP A 245 24.87 -19.68 3.58
C ASP A 245 25.16 -18.83 2.34
N ARG A 246 24.19 -18.66 1.47
CA ARG A 246 24.28 -17.81 0.28
C ARG A 246 24.10 -16.32 0.59
N ASN A 247 23.51 -16.01 1.74
CA ASN A 247 23.26 -14.63 2.20
C ASN A 247 24.29 -14.20 3.27
N ARG A 248 25.55 -14.24 2.96
CA ARG A 248 26.67 -14.15 3.92
C ARG A 248 26.88 -12.80 4.59
N SER A 249 26.00 -11.84 4.53
CA SER A 249 26.37 -10.51 4.96
C SER A 249 26.54 -10.35 6.46
N GLN A 250 25.70 -10.96 7.28
CA GLN A 250 25.70 -10.75 8.74
C GLN A 250 25.75 -12.05 9.57
N GLY A 251 25.69 -13.22 8.92
CA GLY A 251 25.66 -14.49 9.63
C GLY A 251 24.32 -14.80 10.31
N ASN A 252 24.37 -15.70 11.27
CA ASN A 252 23.20 -16.09 12.06
C ASN A 252 23.21 -15.35 13.39
N TRP A 253 22.07 -14.86 13.81
CA TRP A 253 21.88 -14.20 15.09
C TRP A 253 21.39 -15.21 16.13
N ILE A 254 22.20 -15.47 17.15
CA ILE A 254 21.89 -16.43 18.22
C ILE A 254 21.21 -15.70 19.37
N GLY A 255 20.13 -16.29 19.91
CA GLY A 255 19.37 -15.70 21.00
C GLY A 255 18.49 -14.53 20.57
N ALA A 256 18.32 -13.56 21.44
CA ALA A 256 17.56 -12.34 21.13
C ALA A 256 18.41 -11.34 20.35
N ALA A 257 17.75 -10.59 19.46
CA ALA A 257 18.39 -9.52 18.71
C ALA A 257 17.47 -8.29 18.60
N HIS A 258 18.09 -7.10 18.62
CA HIS A 258 17.45 -5.85 18.23
C HIS A 258 18.23 -5.26 17.06
N LEU A 259 17.61 -5.22 15.91
CA LEU A 259 18.20 -4.73 14.67
C LEU A 259 17.81 -3.27 14.50
N ILE A 260 18.75 -2.37 14.78
CA ILE A 260 18.53 -0.93 14.57
C ILE A 260 18.41 -0.66 13.09
N GLU A 261 19.38 -1.13 12.31
CA GLU A 261 19.35 -1.13 10.86
C GLU A 261 20.29 -2.21 10.35
N ASP A 262 19.80 -3.08 9.48
CA ASP A 262 20.59 -4.16 8.89
C ASP A 262 20.03 -4.64 7.55
N THR A 263 20.86 -5.28 6.76
CA THR A 263 20.45 -5.94 5.52
C THR A 263 21.13 -7.29 5.39
N SER A 264 20.35 -8.32 5.16
CA SER A 264 20.84 -9.68 4.91
C SER A 264 21.35 -9.88 3.49
N HIS A 265 21.48 -8.82 2.72
CA HIS A 265 21.60 -8.93 1.29
C HIS A 265 23.04 -9.00 0.79
N ARG A 266 23.28 -9.91 -0.14
CA ARG A 266 24.58 -10.14 -0.76
C ARG A 266 24.75 -9.48 -2.13
N ASN A 267 23.65 -9.25 -2.86
CA ASN A 267 23.68 -8.88 -4.27
C ASN A 267 23.24 -7.43 -4.49
N VAL A 268 22.40 -7.17 -5.38
CA VAL A 268 21.98 -5.92 -5.99
C VAL A 268 22.11 -4.66 -5.12
N VAL A 269 21.66 -4.75 -3.89
CA VAL A 269 21.73 -3.62 -2.95
C VAL A 269 23.14 -3.41 -2.43
N SER A 270 24.05 -4.35 -2.64
CA SER A 270 25.45 -4.16 -2.28
C SER A 270 26.05 -2.91 -2.90
N GLN A 271 25.54 -2.47 -4.03
CA GLN A 271 25.92 -1.17 -4.59
C GLN A 271 25.60 0.00 -3.67
N PHE A 272 24.59 -0.15 -2.79
CA PHE A 272 24.22 0.83 -1.78
C PHE A 272 24.78 0.53 -0.39
N ARG A 273 25.44 -0.59 -0.21
CA ARG A 273 26.10 -0.95 1.07
C ARG A 273 27.41 -0.24 1.29
N HIS A 274 28.02 0.17 0.24
CA HIS A 274 29.25 0.95 0.34
C HIS A 274 28.84 2.39 0.66
N LEU A 275 28.47 2.60 1.95
CA LEU A 275 28.30 3.95 2.48
C LEU A 275 29.57 4.79 2.27
N ASP A 276 30.71 4.14 2.15
CA ASP A 276 31.97 4.76 1.76
C ASP A 276 31.95 5.32 0.32
N GLU A 277 30.98 4.88 -0.49
CA GLU A 277 30.71 5.38 -1.84
C GLU A 277 29.51 6.33 -1.89
N SER A 278 28.99 6.76 -0.73
CA SER A 278 27.99 7.82 -0.71
C SER A 278 28.57 9.04 -1.38
N THR A 279 27.78 9.66 -2.19
CA THR A 279 28.28 10.73 -3.05
C THR A 279 28.82 11.90 -2.25
N PHE A 280 28.13 12.33 -1.19
CA PHE A 280 28.54 13.45 -0.35
C PHE A 280 28.41 13.21 1.17
N ALA A 281 27.87 12.10 1.62
CA ALA A 281 27.67 11.89 3.03
C ALA A 281 29.02 11.84 3.76
N ALA A 282 29.25 12.80 4.63
CA ALA A 282 30.13 12.57 5.75
C ALA A 282 29.56 11.42 6.58
N ALA A 283 30.40 10.58 7.17
CA ALA A 283 29.97 9.62 8.18
C ALA A 283 29.14 10.36 9.24
N GLY A 284 27.84 10.31 9.14
CA GLY A 284 26.89 11.05 9.95
C GLY A 284 25.69 10.20 10.30
N GLU A 285 24.96 10.59 11.30
CA GLU A 285 23.74 9.92 11.71
C GLU A 285 22.71 9.90 10.54
N VAL A 286 22.19 8.72 10.26
CA VAL A 286 21.05 8.56 9.36
C VAL A 286 19.82 9.18 10.02
N ARG A 287 19.26 10.21 9.42
CA ARG A 287 18.07 10.88 9.93
C ARG A 287 16.82 10.30 9.30
N HIS A 288 16.18 9.39 10.01
CA HIS A 288 14.84 8.93 9.65
C HIS A 288 13.78 9.96 10.07
N LEU A 289 12.78 10.13 9.21
CA LEU A 289 11.62 10.96 9.54
C LEU A 289 10.70 10.22 10.53
N PRO A 290 10.07 10.95 11.47
CA PRO A 290 9.08 10.36 12.35
C PRO A 290 7.86 9.89 11.55
N VAL A 291 7.35 8.72 11.87
CA VAL A 291 6.13 8.20 11.27
C VAL A 291 4.92 8.80 11.95
N LYS A 292 3.98 9.27 11.17
CA LYS A 292 2.67 9.74 11.63
C LYS A 292 1.57 8.85 11.07
N GLU A 293 0.63 8.48 11.92
CA GLU A 293 -0.52 7.68 11.50
C GLU A 293 -1.53 8.52 10.73
N THR A 294 -2.17 7.93 9.74
CA THR A 294 -3.23 8.60 8.98
C THR A 294 -4.44 8.84 9.86
N PRO A 295 -5.02 10.04 9.87
CA PRO A 295 -6.25 10.31 10.60
C PRO A 295 -7.39 9.40 10.16
N ILE A 296 -8.14 8.88 11.11
CA ILE A 296 -9.29 8.03 10.84
C ILE A 296 -10.54 8.90 10.74
N VAL A 297 -11.11 8.96 9.55
CA VAL A 297 -12.43 9.55 9.31
C VAL A 297 -13.38 8.39 9.00
N PRO A 298 -14.29 8.02 9.92
CA PRO A 298 -15.17 6.86 9.73
C PRO A 298 -16.03 6.97 8.46
N TRP A 299 -16.28 5.84 7.83
CA TRP A 299 -17.33 5.72 6.81
C TRP A 299 -18.69 5.67 7.51
N GLY A 300 -19.61 6.44 7.13
CA GLY A 300 -20.96 6.32 7.63
C GLY A 300 -21.09 6.74 9.08
N ASP A 301 -20.81 7.99 9.35
CA ASP A 301 -21.41 8.65 10.51
C ASP A 301 -22.94 8.60 10.30
N PRO A 302 -23.70 7.86 11.16
CA PRO A 302 -25.13 7.69 10.94
C PRO A 302 -25.93 9.00 11.09
N ASN A 303 -25.30 10.05 11.59
CA ASN A 303 -25.91 11.36 11.79
C ASN A 303 -25.63 12.32 10.64
N LEU A 304 -24.91 11.89 9.62
CA LEU A 304 -24.53 12.77 8.50
C LEU A 304 -25.20 12.32 7.20
N GLU A 305 -25.92 13.22 6.58
CA GLU A 305 -26.42 13.03 5.22
C GLU A 305 -25.30 13.25 4.21
N TRP A 306 -25.16 12.33 3.28
CA TRP A 306 -24.22 12.45 2.19
C TRP A 306 -24.81 13.33 1.07
N ALA A 307 -24.10 14.38 0.68
CA ALA A 307 -24.48 15.20 -0.47
C ALA A 307 -24.12 14.47 -1.78
N ASN A 308 -25.11 13.89 -2.44
CA ASN A 308 -24.91 13.28 -3.76
C ASN A 308 -24.83 14.40 -4.81
N ILE A 309 -23.71 14.48 -5.56
CA ILE A 309 -23.52 15.57 -6.54
C ILE A 309 -24.56 15.59 -7.65
N LEU A 310 -25.26 14.47 -7.91
CA LEU A 310 -26.36 14.42 -8.88
C LEU A 310 -27.54 15.32 -8.44
N ASP A 311 -27.81 15.41 -7.15
CA ASP A 311 -28.87 16.26 -6.59
C ASP A 311 -28.54 17.76 -6.75
N PHE A 312 -27.26 18.05 -7.03
CA PHE A 312 -26.75 19.41 -7.31
C PHE A 312 -26.55 19.65 -8.81
N GLY A 313 -27.08 18.79 -9.67
CA GLY A 313 -27.09 18.96 -11.11
C GLY A 313 -25.80 18.54 -11.82
N ALA A 314 -25.05 17.57 -11.27
CA ALA A 314 -23.92 16.98 -11.96
C ALA A 314 -24.39 16.06 -13.11
N ASP A 315 -23.61 16.04 -14.18
CA ASP A 315 -23.84 15.18 -15.34
C ASP A 315 -23.09 13.85 -15.16
N ALA A 316 -23.87 12.77 -15.00
CA ALA A 316 -23.35 11.41 -14.81
C ALA A 316 -22.76 10.79 -16.10
N THR A 317 -22.99 11.38 -17.27
CA THR A 317 -22.44 10.93 -18.54
C THR A 317 -21.01 11.43 -18.77
N GLY A 318 -20.68 12.56 -18.12
CA GLY A 318 -19.40 13.25 -18.26
C GLY A 318 -19.24 14.05 -19.54
N GLU A 319 -20.35 14.38 -20.20
CA GLU A 319 -20.35 15.23 -21.39
C GLU A 319 -20.23 16.71 -21.02
N THR A 320 -20.84 17.11 -19.90
CA THR A 320 -20.83 18.49 -19.42
C THR A 320 -19.99 18.67 -18.14
N ASN A 321 -19.52 19.89 -17.91
CA ASN A 321 -18.69 20.22 -16.76
C ASN A 321 -19.51 20.21 -15.45
N SER A 322 -19.17 19.33 -14.53
CA SER A 322 -19.83 19.16 -13.24
C SER A 322 -19.14 19.90 -12.07
N SER A 323 -18.12 20.73 -12.33
CA SER A 323 -17.39 21.46 -11.28
C SER A 323 -18.31 22.36 -10.46
N GLY A 324 -19.26 23.03 -11.09
CA GLY A 324 -20.24 23.87 -10.38
C GLY A 324 -21.19 23.04 -9.49
N ALA A 325 -21.54 21.83 -9.89
CA ALA A 325 -22.34 20.92 -9.07
C ALA A 325 -21.55 20.42 -7.85
N LEU A 326 -20.29 20.05 -8.06
CA LEU A 326 -19.40 19.67 -6.96
C LEU A 326 -19.21 20.82 -5.94
N GLN A 327 -19.04 22.06 -6.44
CA GLN A 327 -18.92 23.23 -5.56
C GLN A 327 -20.18 23.44 -4.73
N ARG A 328 -21.38 23.34 -5.35
CA ARG A 328 -22.65 23.48 -4.60
C ARG A 328 -22.83 22.37 -3.56
N ALA A 329 -22.42 21.14 -3.87
CA ALA A 329 -22.46 20.05 -2.90
C ALA A 329 -21.51 20.30 -1.71
N ILE A 330 -20.31 20.82 -1.95
CA ILE A 330 -19.39 21.24 -0.90
C ILE A 330 -19.99 22.37 -0.06
N ASP A 331 -20.55 23.39 -0.69
CA ASP A 331 -21.11 24.58 -0.03
C ASP A 331 -22.47 24.31 0.66
N SER A 332 -23.04 23.12 0.50
CA SER A 332 -24.29 22.72 1.19
C SER A 332 -24.14 22.54 2.70
N GLY A 333 -22.89 22.44 3.18
CA GLY A 333 -22.60 22.16 4.59
C GLY A 333 -22.56 20.67 4.93
N ALA A 334 -22.67 19.78 3.94
CA ALA A 334 -22.53 18.34 4.15
C ALA A 334 -21.10 17.95 4.53
N HIS A 335 -20.95 16.98 5.44
CA HIS A 335 -19.64 16.47 5.82
C HIS A 335 -19.08 15.45 4.79
N THR A 336 -19.94 14.78 4.05
CA THR A 336 -19.54 13.85 3.00
C THR A 336 -20.18 14.23 1.68
N VAL A 337 -19.36 14.43 0.66
CA VAL A 337 -19.78 14.63 -0.74
C VAL A 337 -19.57 13.33 -1.49
N TYR A 338 -20.63 12.85 -2.15
CA TYR A 338 -20.63 11.55 -2.82
C TYR A 338 -20.71 11.70 -4.34
N LEU A 339 -19.78 11.07 -5.02
CA LEU A 339 -19.75 10.91 -6.47
C LEU A 339 -20.15 9.47 -6.82
N PRO A 340 -21.36 9.20 -7.28
CA PRO A 340 -21.86 7.84 -7.48
C PRO A 340 -20.96 6.95 -8.33
N GLY A 341 -20.73 5.72 -7.85
CA GLY A 341 -20.04 4.70 -8.60
C GLY A 341 -20.79 4.32 -9.88
N GLY A 342 -20.05 4.04 -10.95
CA GLY A 342 -20.62 3.73 -12.26
C GLY A 342 -20.95 4.95 -13.12
N ALA A 343 -20.98 6.15 -12.54
CA ALA A 343 -21.06 7.41 -13.28
C ALA A 343 -19.66 7.88 -13.72
N ARG A 344 -19.65 8.72 -14.73
CA ARG A 344 -18.45 9.42 -15.19
C ARG A 344 -18.70 10.92 -15.10
N PHE A 345 -17.84 11.61 -14.39
CA PHE A 345 -17.97 13.06 -14.19
C PHE A 345 -16.84 13.80 -14.90
N ARG A 346 -17.18 14.86 -15.60
CA ARG A 346 -16.23 15.79 -16.15
C ARG A 346 -16.06 16.98 -15.19
N PHE A 347 -14.83 17.31 -14.88
CA PHE A 347 -14.47 18.48 -14.10
C PHE A 347 -13.48 19.32 -14.89
N ASP A 348 -13.79 20.61 -15.03
CA ASP A 348 -12.92 21.58 -15.66
C ASP A 348 -12.90 22.86 -14.82
N GLY A 349 -11.72 23.47 -14.70
CA GLY A 349 -11.53 24.66 -13.90
C GLY A 349 -11.29 24.38 -12.41
N GLU A 350 -11.68 25.29 -11.55
CA GLU A 350 -11.38 25.25 -10.12
C GLU A 350 -12.61 24.85 -9.28
N VAL A 351 -12.36 24.04 -8.24
CA VAL A 351 -13.31 23.72 -7.17
C VAL A 351 -12.60 23.94 -5.84
N GLN A 352 -13.22 24.68 -4.92
CA GLN A 352 -12.68 24.93 -3.60
C GLN A 352 -13.25 23.94 -2.59
N ILE A 353 -12.38 23.15 -1.97
CA ILE A 353 -12.74 22.28 -0.85
C ILE A 353 -12.60 23.10 0.44
N ARG A 354 -13.74 23.43 1.04
CA ARG A 354 -13.86 24.38 2.17
C ARG A 354 -15.01 23.99 3.09
N GLY A 355 -15.07 24.60 4.27
CA GLY A 355 -16.14 24.36 5.23
C GLY A 355 -16.10 22.96 5.87
N PRO A 356 -17.23 22.41 6.30
CA PRO A 356 -17.30 21.21 7.12
C PRO A 356 -17.06 19.90 6.36
N VAL A 357 -16.77 19.95 5.07
CA VAL A 357 -16.49 18.73 4.27
C VAL A 357 -15.28 18.01 4.84
N ARG A 358 -15.52 16.78 5.31
CA ARG A 358 -14.51 15.83 5.79
C ARG A 358 -14.20 14.74 4.78
N ARG A 359 -15.09 14.50 3.80
CA ARG A 359 -14.88 13.45 2.81
C ARG A 359 -15.48 13.80 1.45
N ILE A 360 -14.72 13.50 0.41
CA ILE A 360 -15.21 13.41 -0.95
C ILE A 360 -14.96 11.96 -1.40
N ILE A 361 -16.03 11.20 -1.60
CA ILE A 361 -15.94 9.77 -1.89
C ILE A 361 -16.60 9.40 -3.21
N GLY A 362 -15.90 8.59 -4.00
CA GLY A 362 -16.40 8.18 -5.31
C GLY A 362 -16.92 6.76 -5.38
N LEU A 363 -16.67 5.91 -4.40
CA LEU A 363 -16.95 4.48 -4.45
C LEU A 363 -16.68 3.89 -5.84
N GLU A 364 -15.48 4.22 -6.39
CA GLU A 364 -15.01 3.91 -7.73
C GLU A 364 -15.69 4.74 -8.86
N GLY A 365 -16.17 5.94 -8.54
CA GLY A 365 -16.63 6.91 -9.52
C GLY A 365 -15.48 7.37 -10.43
N SER A 366 -15.77 7.51 -11.72
CA SER A 366 -14.78 7.95 -12.70
C SER A 366 -14.84 9.47 -12.90
N CYS A 367 -13.68 10.10 -12.80
CA CYS A 367 -13.49 11.53 -13.04
C CYS A 367 -12.59 11.74 -14.26
N HIS A 368 -12.79 12.83 -14.99
CA HIS A 368 -11.88 13.25 -16.05
C HIS A 368 -11.92 14.76 -16.24
N SER A 369 -10.97 15.28 -17.01
CA SER A 369 -10.93 16.70 -17.40
C SER A 369 -10.49 16.83 -18.85
N GLU A 370 -11.04 17.80 -19.55
CA GLU A 370 -10.65 18.16 -20.91
C GLU A 370 -9.79 19.42 -20.97
N SER A 371 -10.01 20.37 -20.07
CA SER A 371 -9.27 21.65 -20.05
C SER A 371 -8.38 21.84 -18.82
N GLY A 372 -8.33 20.87 -17.91
CA GLY A 372 -7.64 20.94 -16.64
C GLY A 372 -8.60 21.24 -15.48
N ALA A 373 -8.45 20.52 -14.37
CA ALA A 373 -9.22 20.73 -13.16
C ALA A 373 -8.30 20.78 -11.94
N THR A 374 -8.59 21.73 -11.05
CA THR A 374 -7.88 21.88 -9.78
C THR A 374 -8.90 21.90 -8.64
N TRP A 375 -8.76 20.94 -7.73
CA TRP A 375 -9.48 20.91 -6.46
C TRP A 375 -8.57 21.48 -5.38
N ARG A 376 -8.89 22.68 -4.91
CA ARG A 376 -8.07 23.41 -3.94
C ARG A 376 -8.63 23.24 -2.53
N LEU A 377 -7.86 22.65 -1.65
CA LEU A 377 -8.14 22.65 -0.22
C LEU A 377 -7.67 24.00 0.36
N VAL A 378 -8.62 24.80 0.81
CA VAL A 378 -8.41 26.17 1.29
C VAL A 378 -9.01 26.37 2.68
N ASP A 379 -8.55 27.38 3.41
CA ASP A 379 -9.05 27.73 4.73
C ASP A 379 -9.98 28.96 4.66
N GLY A 380 -11.05 28.96 5.47
CA GLY A 380 -11.87 30.12 5.77
C GLY A 380 -12.69 30.72 4.62
N GLN A 381 -12.73 30.10 3.46
CA GLN A 381 -13.44 30.62 2.27
C GLN A 381 -14.82 29.95 2.09
N HIS A 382 -15.50 29.64 3.19
CA HIS A 382 -16.78 28.93 3.21
C HIS A 382 -17.97 29.92 3.38
N PRO A 383 -19.21 29.52 3.07
CA PRO A 383 -20.42 30.26 3.37
C PRO A 383 -20.55 30.58 4.86
N GLU A 384 -21.26 31.69 5.16
CA GLU A 384 -21.46 32.15 6.53
C GLU A 384 -22.14 31.07 7.40
N GLY A 385 -21.67 30.92 8.62
CA GLY A 385 -22.19 29.94 9.60
C GLY A 385 -21.60 28.55 9.50
N LEU A 386 -20.68 28.28 8.55
CA LEU A 386 -19.94 27.06 8.47
C LEU A 386 -18.52 27.23 9.06
N GLU A 387 -17.91 26.12 9.46
CA GLU A 387 -16.51 26.06 9.92
C GLU A 387 -15.76 25.01 9.13
N ASP A 388 -14.45 25.20 8.98
CA ASP A 388 -13.60 24.23 8.30
C ASP A 388 -13.40 22.97 9.14
N ALA A 389 -13.58 21.81 8.53
CA ALA A 389 -13.21 20.55 9.14
C ALA A 389 -11.66 20.42 9.25
N PRO A 390 -11.13 19.81 10.31
CA PRO A 390 -9.68 19.73 10.52
C PRO A 390 -8.95 18.83 9.51
N GLU A 391 -9.66 17.88 8.90
CA GLU A 391 -9.14 16.98 7.88
C GLU A 391 -10.12 16.79 6.72
N VAL A 392 -9.58 16.48 5.55
CA VAL A 392 -10.34 16.10 4.35
C VAL A 392 -9.77 14.84 3.75
N VAL A 393 -10.65 13.87 3.50
CA VAL A 393 -10.34 12.61 2.81
C VAL A 393 -10.93 12.64 1.41
N ILE A 394 -10.09 12.44 0.39
CA ILE A 394 -10.51 12.19 -1.00
C ILE A 394 -10.30 10.70 -1.25
N GLU A 395 -11.39 9.96 -1.48
CA GLU A 395 -11.34 8.52 -1.45
C GLU A 395 -12.05 7.86 -2.64
N ARG A 396 -11.42 6.81 -3.19
CA ARG A 396 -11.99 5.91 -4.20
C ARG A 396 -12.53 6.59 -5.45
N LEU A 397 -11.75 7.49 -5.97
CA LEU A 397 -11.96 8.14 -7.27
C LEU A 397 -10.95 7.65 -8.29
N GLU A 398 -11.31 7.66 -9.57
CA GLU A 398 -10.40 7.21 -10.62
C GLU A 398 -10.39 8.11 -11.86
N ASN A 399 -9.19 8.35 -12.39
CA ASN A 399 -8.94 8.94 -13.70
C ASN A 399 -7.90 8.07 -14.44
N TRP A 400 -8.31 6.90 -14.91
CA TRP A 400 -7.43 5.95 -15.58
C TRP A 400 -6.82 6.46 -16.87
N LYS A 401 -7.53 7.31 -17.61
CA LYS A 401 -7.05 7.81 -18.89
C LYS A 401 -5.89 8.79 -18.73
N ALA A 402 -5.87 9.57 -17.65
CA ALA A 402 -4.75 10.44 -17.34
C ALA A 402 -3.44 9.66 -17.17
N LEU A 403 -3.47 8.50 -16.49
CA LEU A 403 -2.29 7.64 -16.36
C LEU A 403 -1.77 7.08 -17.68
N ARG A 404 -2.63 6.95 -18.67
CA ARG A 404 -2.27 6.48 -20.01
C ARG A 404 -1.83 7.61 -20.94
N GLY A 405 -1.92 8.86 -20.50
CA GLY A 405 -1.60 10.06 -21.28
C GLY A 405 -2.70 10.46 -22.27
N GLY A 406 -3.91 9.96 -22.09
CA GLY A 406 -5.08 10.26 -22.94
C GLY A 406 -5.98 11.38 -22.42
N GLU A 407 -5.79 11.82 -21.18
CA GLU A 407 -6.54 12.91 -20.55
C GLU A 407 -5.64 13.69 -19.60
N LEU A 408 -6.08 14.88 -19.19
CA LEU A 408 -5.39 15.70 -18.22
C LEU A 408 -5.56 15.12 -16.81
N GLU A 409 -4.52 15.26 -15.99
CA GLU A 409 -4.59 14.92 -14.57
C GLU A 409 -5.49 15.91 -13.83
N LEU A 410 -6.29 15.38 -12.91
CA LEU A 410 -6.97 16.19 -11.90
C LEU A 410 -5.94 16.55 -10.83
N VAL A 411 -5.81 17.82 -10.53
CA VAL A 411 -4.89 18.32 -9.51
C VAL A 411 -5.66 18.50 -8.20
N VAL A 412 -5.17 17.89 -7.13
CA VAL A 412 -5.59 18.17 -5.75
C VAL A 412 -4.51 19.02 -5.12
N GLN A 413 -4.84 20.28 -4.86
CA GLN A 413 -3.89 21.27 -4.36
C GLN A 413 -4.18 21.59 -2.88
N SER A 414 -3.26 21.24 -1.99
CA SER A 414 -3.36 21.55 -0.57
C SER A 414 -2.69 22.90 -0.30
N GLU A 415 -3.51 23.95 -0.08
CA GLU A 415 -3.06 25.30 0.31
C GLU A 415 -3.36 25.63 1.78
N SER A 416 -3.93 24.68 2.47
CA SER A 416 -4.54 24.83 3.80
C SER A 416 -3.60 24.37 4.92
N ALA A 417 -3.93 24.75 6.15
CA ALA A 417 -3.39 24.14 7.37
C ALA A 417 -4.11 22.83 7.75
N ARG A 418 -5.19 22.50 7.07
CA ARG A 418 -5.98 21.27 7.26
C ARG A 418 -5.23 20.06 6.75
N THR A 419 -5.44 18.91 7.37
CA THR A 419 -4.88 17.64 6.90
C THR A 419 -5.58 17.14 5.63
N LEU A 420 -4.81 16.78 4.61
CA LEU A 420 -5.30 16.13 3.40
C LEU A 420 -4.96 14.64 3.41
N VAL A 421 -5.97 13.80 3.24
CA VAL A 421 -5.80 12.35 3.01
C VAL A 421 -6.30 12.02 1.61
N VAL A 422 -5.48 11.36 0.79
CA VAL A 422 -5.91 10.82 -0.51
C VAL A 422 -5.74 9.31 -0.48
N SER A 423 -6.85 8.59 -0.51
CA SER A 423 -6.86 7.14 -0.31
C SER A 423 -7.53 6.40 -1.48
N SER A 424 -6.90 5.32 -1.92
CA SER A 424 -7.42 4.47 -3.02
C SER A 424 -7.86 5.29 -4.25
N ALA A 425 -7.08 6.31 -4.63
CA ALA A 425 -7.36 7.18 -5.77
C ALA A 425 -6.36 6.96 -6.91
N ILE A 426 -6.82 7.13 -8.14
CA ILE A 426 -6.02 6.87 -9.36
C ILE A 426 -6.06 8.07 -10.30
N GLY A 427 -4.89 8.45 -10.84
CA GLY A 427 -4.77 9.43 -11.91
C GLY A 427 -4.92 10.88 -11.45
N PHE A 428 -4.64 11.13 -10.19
CA PHE A 428 -4.56 12.46 -9.61
C PHE A 428 -3.12 12.91 -9.46
N ARG A 429 -2.92 14.22 -9.42
CA ARG A 429 -1.68 14.86 -9.00
C ARG A 429 -1.95 15.62 -7.71
N VAL A 430 -1.20 15.31 -6.66
CA VAL A 430 -1.29 16.01 -5.38
C VAL A 430 -0.18 17.07 -5.32
N LEU A 431 -0.56 18.33 -5.07
CA LEU A 431 0.36 19.44 -4.85
C LEU A 431 0.27 19.91 -3.41
N GLY A 432 1.36 19.83 -2.68
CA GLY A 432 1.50 20.37 -1.34
C GLY A 432 2.04 21.80 -1.39
N MET A 433 1.22 22.77 -1.09
CA MET A 433 1.56 24.20 -1.09
C MET A 433 1.22 24.89 0.24
N GLY A 434 0.49 24.20 1.11
CA GLY A 434 0.07 24.67 2.43
C GLY A 434 0.98 24.19 3.56
N ARG A 435 0.45 24.23 4.79
CA ARG A 435 1.14 23.75 5.99
C ARG A 435 0.55 22.47 6.56
N GLY A 436 -0.64 22.07 6.09
CA GLY A 436 -1.31 20.87 6.53
C GLY A 436 -0.57 19.62 6.12
N ASP A 437 -0.68 18.59 6.93
CA ASP A 437 -0.11 17.28 6.65
C ASP A 437 -0.81 16.62 5.46
N ILE A 438 -0.05 15.84 4.69
CA ILE A 438 -0.56 15.07 3.56
C ILE A 438 -0.36 13.57 3.80
N PHE A 439 -1.41 12.79 3.63
CA PHE A 439 -1.36 11.33 3.68
C PHE A 439 -1.84 10.74 2.36
N LEU A 440 -1.02 9.88 1.77
CA LEU A 440 -1.37 9.14 0.56
C LEU A 440 -1.37 7.64 0.87
N GLU A 441 -2.49 6.95 0.65
CA GLU A 441 -2.62 5.53 0.94
C GLU A 441 -3.24 4.77 -0.23
N ASP A 442 -2.63 3.63 -0.61
CA ASP A 442 -3.09 2.86 -1.77
C ASP A 442 -3.37 3.80 -2.96
N TYR A 443 -2.39 4.63 -3.25
CA TYR A 443 -2.52 5.75 -4.18
C TYR A 443 -1.77 5.49 -5.48
N CYS A 444 -2.39 5.80 -6.62
CA CYS A 444 -1.74 5.71 -7.93
C CYS A 444 -1.76 7.07 -8.64
N GLY A 445 -0.66 7.79 -8.56
CA GLY A 445 -0.55 9.14 -9.12
C GLY A 445 0.79 9.81 -8.83
N HIS A 446 0.79 11.13 -8.74
CA HIS A 446 1.98 11.95 -8.52
C HIS A 446 1.84 12.80 -7.27
N LEU A 447 2.98 13.06 -6.63
CA LEU A 447 3.08 13.98 -5.50
C LEU A 447 4.17 15.01 -5.77
N GLU A 448 3.86 16.26 -5.48
CA GLU A 448 4.84 17.34 -5.45
C GLU A 448 4.64 18.20 -4.19
N LEU A 449 5.64 18.26 -3.34
CA LEU A 449 5.69 19.16 -2.18
C LEU A 449 6.45 20.41 -2.60
N GLN A 450 5.79 21.55 -2.58
CA GLN A 450 6.36 22.84 -2.97
C GLN A 450 6.54 23.80 -1.78
N ASN A 451 5.88 23.53 -0.65
CA ASN A 451 6.02 24.36 0.53
C ASN A 451 7.11 23.81 1.45
N PRO A 452 8.16 24.60 1.74
CA PRO A 452 9.19 24.21 2.68
C PRO A 452 8.61 23.82 4.05
N GLY A 453 9.03 22.65 4.56
CA GLY A 453 8.59 22.14 5.86
C GLY A 453 7.23 21.43 5.88
N GLN A 454 6.45 21.46 4.79
CA GLN A 454 5.25 20.62 4.71
C GLN A 454 5.62 19.13 4.75
N SER A 455 4.83 18.34 5.45
CA SER A 455 5.11 16.91 5.64
C SER A 455 4.10 16.04 4.91
N ALA A 456 4.59 14.97 4.30
CA ALA A 456 3.76 13.95 3.66
C ALA A 456 4.18 12.55 4.09
N TRP A 457 3.18 11.70 4.35
CA TRP A 457 3.33 10.27 4.63
C TRP A 457 2.62 9.46 3.57
N CYS A 458 3.37 8.60 2.91
CA CYS A 458 2.87 7.81 1.78
C CYS A 458 2.98 6.32 2.10
N ARG A 459 1.87 5.58 1.94
CA ARG A 459 1.77 4.13 2.14
C ARG A 459 1.23 3.47 0.90
N GLN A 460 1.99 2.56 0.33
CA GLN A 460 1.66 1.88 -0.92
C GLN A 460 1.30 2.87 -2.03
N ILE A 461 2.30 3.47 -2.63
CA ILE A 461 2.12 4.34 -3.80
C ILE A 461 2.58 3.66 -5.08
N THR A 462 1.83 3.88 -6.14
CA THR A 462 2.15 3.38 -7.48
C THR A 462 2.30 4.56 -8.44
N CYS A 463 3.45 4.68 -9.08
CA CYS A 463 3.74 5.73 -10.03
C CYS A 463 3.95 5.16 -11.42
N ARG A 464 3.12 5.56 -12.39
CA ARG A 464 3.09 4.97 -13.75
C ARG A 464 3.38 5.95 -14.89
N ARG A 465 3.71 7.20 -14.59
CA ARG A 465 4.00 8.22 -15.61
C ARG A 465 5.45 8.16 -16.06
N LYS A 466 5.75 8.64 -17.27
CA LYS A 466 7.09 9.00 -17.72
C LYS A 466 7.56 10.29 -17.05
N GLY A 467 8.86 10.46 -16.90
CA GLY A 467 9.48 11.62 -16.26
C GLY A 467 9.41 11.53 -14.73
N SER A 468 9.64 12.64 -14.06
CA SER A 468 9.68 12.70 -12.59
C SER A 468 8.33 12.31 -11.97
N LYS A 469 8.37 11.40 -10.99
CA LYS A 469 7.17 10.80 -10.40
C LYS A 469 6.79 11.46 -9.08
N ILE A 470 7.77 11.70 -8.23
CA ILE A 470 7.60 12.37 -6.93
C ILE A 470 8.64 13.47 -6.83
N ARG A 471 8.22 14.66 -6.43
CA ARG A 471 9.09 15.81 -6.21
C ARG A 471 8.90 16.36 -4.81
N ASN A 472 9.97 16.41 -4.05
CA ASN A 472 10.02 17.01 -2.73
C ASN A 472 10.90 18.25 -2.77
N CYS A 473 10.29 19.43 -2.87
CA CYS A 473 10.98 20.71 -2.93
C CYS A 473 10.92 21.39 -1.55
N GLY A 474 11.79 21.02 -0.63
CA GLY A 474 11.92 21.61 0.70
C GLY A 474 11.01 21.01 1.79
N GLY A 475 10.18 20.02 1.49
CA GLY A 475 9.29 19.37 2.45
C GLY A 475 9.92 18.15 3.15
N ASN A 476 9.13 17.50 4.01
CA ASN A 476 9.47 16.24 4.67
C ASN A 476 8.61 15.12 4.04
N LEU A 477 9.24 14.18 3.37
CA LEU A 477 8.55 13.10 2.66
C LEU A 477 8.94 11.75 3.25
N TRP A 478 7.98 11.06 3.85
CA TRP A 478 8.12 9.68 4.31
C TRP A 478 7.34 8.73 3.41
N ILE A 479 7.95 7.60 3.01
CA ILE A 479 7.34 6.59 2.13
C ILE A 479 7.57 5.19 2.69
N LEU A 480 6.50 4.40 2.80
CA LEU A 480 6.52 2.96 2.99
C LEU A 480 5.83 2.29 1.79
N GLY A 481 6.62 1.59 0.98
CA GLY A 481 6.11 0.89 -0.19
C GLY A 481 5.82 1.79 -1.38
N MET A 482 6.71 1.74 -2.35
CA MET A 482 6.56 2.42 -3.63
C MET A 482 6.77 1.43 -4.77
N ARG A 483 5.85 1.42 -5.72
CA ARG A 483 6.05 0.75 -7.01
C ARG A 483 6.15 1.78 -8.11
N ALA A 484 7.21 1.72 -8.88
CA ALA A 484 7.41 2.61 -10.00
C ALA A 484 7.44 1.84 -11.32
N GLU A 485 6.61 2.23 -12.26
CA GLU A 485 6.63 1.74 -13.63
C GLU A 485 7.16 2.81 -14.58
N ARG A 486 7.67 2.37 -15.71
CA ARG A 486 8.22 3.23 -16.79
C ARG A 486 9.46 4.02 -16.36
N THR A 487 10.11 4.61 -17.34
CA THR A 487 11.33 5.42 -17.16
C THR A 487 11.03 6.75 -16.47
N GLY A 488 12.06 7.38 -15.94
CA GLY A 488 12.01 8.69 -15.33
C GLY A 488 12.42 8.68 -13.87
N THR A 489 12.87 9.82 -13.38
CA THR A 489 13.28 9.96 -11.99
C THR A 489 12.14 9.57 -11.04
N LEU A 490 12.43 8.65 -10.13
CA LEU A 490 11.44 8.14 -9.19
C LEU A 490 11.13 9.16 -8.10
N ILE A 491 12.18 9.68 -7.48
CA ILE A 491 12.08 10.70 -6.43
C ILE A 491 13.14 11.78 -6.69
N GLU A 492 12.68 13.01 -6.72
CA GLU A 492 13.52 14.21 -6.64
C GLU A 492 13.40 14.79 -5.24
N THR A 493 14.53 15.02 -4.58
CA THR A 493 14.59 15.69 -3.27
C THR A 493 15.44 16.94 -3.44
N LEU A 494 14.81 18.10 -3.35
CA LEU A 494 15.36 19.37 -3.78
C LEU A 494 15.26 20.43 -2.70
N ASP A 495 16.19 21.37 -2.72
CA ASP A 495 16.10 22.68 -2.07
C ASP A 495 15.79 22.60 -0.55
N GLY A 496 16.54 21.78 0.16
CA GLY A 496 16.39 21.56 1.60
C GLY A 496 15.37 20.50 2.00
N GLY A 497 14.77 19.80 1.03
CA GLY A 497 13.86 18.69 1.30
C GLY A 497 14.53 17.53 2.04
N VAL A 498 13.75 16.81 2.82
CA VAL A 498 14.16 15.58 3.51
C VAL A 498 13.25 14.45 3.05
N THR A 499 13.84 13.38 2.51
CA THR A 499 13.09 12.20 2.08
C THR A 499 13.58 10.97 2.84
N ASP A 500 12.65 10.21 3.43
CA ASP A 500 12.88 8.89 4.02
C ASP A 500 11.94 7.90 3.34
N ALA A 501 12.47 7.11 2.40
CA ALA A 501 11.68 6.17 1.62
C ALA A 501 12.20 4.74 1.78
N THR A 502 11.34 3.87 2.22
CA THR A 502 11.65 2.47 2.48
C THR A 502 10.71 1.54 1.70
N GLY A 503 11.30 0.53 1.05
CA GLY A 503 10.54 -0.41 0.23
C GLY A 503 10.19 0.15 -1.14
N ILE A 504 11.16 0.19 -2.04
CA ILE A 504 10.96 0.72 -3.40
C ILE A 504 11.13 -0.40 -4.42
N PHE A 505 10.08 -0.69 -5.15
CA PHE A 505 10.10 -1.66 -6.24
C PHE A 505 10.09 -0.96 -7.60
N VAL A 506 11.21 -1.07 -8.29
CA VAL A 506 11.39 -0.54 -9.65
C VAL A 506 10.97 -1.61 -10.66
N TYR A 507 9.79 -1.43 -11.22
CA TYR A 507 9.21 -2.32 -12.24
C TYR A 507 9.53 -1.78 -13.63
N SER A 508 10.72 -2.13 -14.15
CA SER A 508 11.21 -1.60 -15.42
C SER A 508 10.59 -2.34 -16.60
N ASN A 509 9.40 -1.94 -17.03
CA ASN A 509 8.68 -2.56 -18.15
C ASN A 509 8.90 -1.88 -19.52
N GLN A 510 9.57 -0.72 -19.58
CA GLN A 510 9.82 0.02 -20.82
C GLN A 510 11.31 0.28 -21.11
N GLY A 511 12.20 -0.27 -20.29
CA GLY A 511 13.64 0.03 -20.36
C GLY A 511 13.98 1.43 -19.83
N TRP A 512 15.13 1.56 -19.21
CA TRP A 512 15.59 2.83 -18.65
C TRP A 512 16.22 3.73 -19.74
N VAL A 513 16.07 5.03 -19.58
CA VAL A 513 16.76 6.02 -20.44
C VAL A 513 18.12 6.27 -19.82
N ASP A 514 19.18 6.14 -20.63
CA ASP A 514 20.53 6.45 -20.20
C ASP A 514 20.60 7.92 -19.73
N GLU A 515 21.40 8.18 -18.70
CA GLU A 515 21.61 9.49 -18.08
C GLU A 515 20.46 10.04 -17.21
N GLU A 516 19.29 9.42 -17.20
CA GLU A 516 18.21 9.79 -16.29
C GLU A 516 18.38 9.08 -14.94
N PRO A 517 18.62 9.81 -13.82
CA PRO A 517 18.81 9.18 -12.51
C PRO A 517 17.49 8.62 -11.97
N ALA A 518 17.55 7.45 -11.30
CA ALA A 518 16.40 6.95 -10.57
C ALA A 518 16.07 7.87 -9.38
N PHE A 519 17.09 8.40 -8.71
CA PHE A 519 16.96 9.34 -7.61
C PHE A 519 17.81 10.57 -7.84
N PHE A 520 17.20 11.74 -7.73
CA PHE A 520 17.91 13.01 -7.86
C PHE A 520 17.80 13.81 -6.55
N ILE A 521 18.97 14.14 -5.98
CA ILE A 521 19.08 14.85 -4.71
C ILE A 521 19.88 16.12 -4.97
N ARG A 522 19.31 17.28 -4.65
CA ARG A 522 19.98 18.57 -4.83
C ARG A 522 19.86 19.43 -3.58
N ASN A 523 21.00 19.75 -2.95
CA ASN A 523 21.08 20.54 -1.72
C ASN A 523 20.07 20.08 -0.66
N SER A 524 19.98 18.77 -0.44
CA SER A 524 18.90 18.11 0.31
C SER A 524 19.40 16.82 0.95
N SER A 525 18.56 16.13 1.71
CA SER A 525 18.87 14.86 2.36
C SER A 525 17.89 13.76 1.97
N ALA A 526 18.39 12.56 1.69
CA ALA A 526 17.54 11.41 1.43
C ALA A 526 18.08 10.14 2.09
N VAL A 527 17.19 9.37 2.69
CA VAL A 527 17.40 7.99 3.14
C VAL A 527 16.53 7.08 2.29
N LEU A 528 17.16 6.17 1.57
CA LEU A 528 16.47 5.29 0.62
C LEU A 528 16.88 3.85 0.89
N SER A 529 15.92 3.01 1.31
CA SER A 529 16.18 1.66 1.81
C SER A 529 15.28 0.62 1.14
N GLY A 530 15.71 -0.65 1.14
CA GLY A 530 14.88 -1.74 0.61
C GLY A 530 14.51 -1.59 -0.86
N ILE A 531 15.47 -1.14 -1.68
CA ILE A 531 15.27 -0.92 -3.12
C ILE A 531 15.47 -2.25 -3.85
N SER A 532 14.53 -2.58 -4.73
CA SER A 532 14.62 -3.75 -5.60
C SER A 532 14.21 -3.38 -7.01
N GLU A 533 14.94 -3.87 -8.01
CA GLU A 533 14.60 -3.71 -9.42
C GLU A 533 14.24 -5.04 -10.04
N ARG A 534 13.19 -5.04 -10.87
CA ARG A 534 12.95 -6.09 -11.84
C ARG A 534 12.82 -5.51 -13.23
N ASN A 535 13.71 -5.95 -14.09
CA ASN A 535 13.81 -5.48 -15.45
C ASN A 535 13.26 -6.53 -16.43
N PHE A 536 12.24 -6.13 -17.21
CA PHE A 536 11.61 -7.00 -18.21
C PHE A 536 12.13 -6.75 -19.64
N ASN A 537 12.88 -5.65 -19.84
CA ASN A 537 13.30 -5.22 -21.17
C ASN A 537 14.83 -5.25 -21.38
N ARG A 538 15.57 -5.88 -20.48
CA ARG A 538 17.04 -5.95 -20.51
C ARG A 538 17.76 -4.59 -20.51
N ARG A 539 17.06 -3.52 -20.12
CA ARG A 539 17.62 -2.18 -19.92
C ARG A 539 17.35 -1.75 -18.49
N PRO A 540 18.19 -2.17 -17.55
CA PRO A 540 18.06 -1.80 -16.13
C PRO A 540 18.35 -0.33 -15.91
N VAL A 541 18.10 0.13 -14.68
CA VAL A 541 18.53 1.44 -14.24
C VAL A 541 20.05 1.54 -14.36
N SER A 542 20.51 2.43 -15.23
CA SER A 542 21.95 2.66 -15.47
C SER A 542 22.54 3.69 -14.52
N LEU A 543 21.76 4.68 -14.12
CA LEU A 543 22.11 5.73 -13.18
C LEU A 543 21.15 5.73 -12.01
N TRP A 544 21.62 5.28 -10.85
CA TRP A 544 20.80 5.19 -9.64
C TRP A 544 20.66 6.52 -8.95
N PHE A 545 21.77 7.18 -8.67
CA PHE A 545 21.77 8.45 -7.96
C PHE A 545 22.51 9.52 -8.75
N ARG A 546 21.90 10.69 -8.80
CA ARG A 546 22.58 11.94 -9.08
C ARG A 546 22.39 12.84 -7.87
N GLU A 547 23.50 13.28 -7.27
CA GLU A 547 23.50 14.17 -6.15
C GLU A 547 24.28 15.44 -6.50
N THR A 548 23.67 16.60 -6.22
CA THR A 548 24.29 17.91 -6.44
C THR A 548 24.30 18.69 -5.13
N GLN A 549 25.46 19.13 -4.69
CA GLN A 549 25.64 19.92 -3.50
C GLN A 549 26.64 21.05 -3.75
N GLY A 550 26.25 22.31 -3.44
CA GLY A 550 27.12 23.45 -3.62
C GLY A 550 27.62 23.68 -5.07
N GLY A 551 26.88 23.17 -6.06
CA GLY A 551 27.26 23.26 -7.48
C GLY A 551 28.11 22.09 -7.99
N GLU A 552 28.63 21.23 -7.11
CA GLU A 552 29.28 19.98 -7.49
C GLU A 552 28.26 18.88 -7.70
N THR A 553 28.43 18.04 -8.72
CA THR A 553 27.54 16.90 -9.01
C THR A 553 28.34 15.60 -8.98
N ARG A 554 27.78 14.60 -8.31
CA ARG A 554 28.27 13.23 -8.26
C ARG A 554 27.20 12.24 -8.67
N GLU A 555 27.63 11.12 -9.22
CA GLU A 555 26.72 10.09 -9.74
C GLU A 555 27.12 8.69 -9.25
N LEU A 556 26.11 7.90 -8.90
CA LEU A 556 26.27 6.47 -8.65
C LEU A 556 25.60 5.70 -9.79
N LYS A 557 26.42 5.07 -10.61
CA LYS A 557 25.98 4.23 -11.74
C LYS A 557 25.92 2.77 -11.34
N SER A 558 25.04 2.01 -11.97
CA SER A 558 25.09 0.56 -11.89
C SER A 558 26.49 0.09 -12.28
N PRO A 559 27.12 -0.82 -11.52
CA PRO A 559 28.30 -1.51 -12.02
C PRO A 559 27.90 -2.21 -13.34
N ALA A 560 28.82 -2.26 -14.30
CA ALA A 560 28.61 -2.96 -15.56
C ALA A 560 27.99 -4.34 -15.27
N TRP A 561 26.86 -4.61 -15.84
CA TRP A 561 25.98 -5.73 -15.49
C TRP A 561 26.74 -7.05 -15.31
N VAL A 562 26.68 -7.58 -14.13
CA VAL A 562 26.89 -9.02 -13.93
C VAL A 562 25.54 -9.66 -14.20
N ASP A 563 25.45 -10.42 -15.28
CA ASP A 563 24.25 -11.21 -15.61
C ASP A 563 23.91 -12.14 -14.44
N LEU A 564 22.95 -11.75 -13.63
CA LEU A 564 22.50 -12.49 -12.46
C LEU A 564 21.59 -13.69 -12.82
N SER A 565 21.42 -13.95 -14.12
CA SER A 565 20.71 -15.16 -14.59
C SER A 565 21.59 -16.41 -14.62
N LYS A 566 22.88 -16.30 -14.27
CA LYS A 566 23.82 -17.42 -14.14
C LYS A 566 24.03 -17.86 -12.70
#